data_42c3f8bfda9d83655176151d280fbfc3
#
_entry.id   42c3f8bfda9d83655176151d280fbfc3
#
_cell.length_a   1.000
_cell.length_b   1.000
_cell.length_c   1.000
_cell.angle_alpha   90.00
_cell.angle_beta   90.00
_cell.angle_gamma   90.00
#
_symmetry.space_group_name_H-M   'P 1'
#
loop_
_entity.id
_entity.type
_entity.pdbx_description
1 polymer ?
#
loop_
_entity_poly.entity_id
_entity_poly.type
_entity_poly.pdbx_seq_one_letter_code
_entity_poly.pdbx_strand_id
1 'polypeptide(L)'
;MKILMVTAEAVPFAKTGGLADMVSALALSLSKLGHDVKIVMPRYYKIDRKKLQAIPGPLAVAAGTSESWVGVYESALPSSNVAVYFLDHEGAFGRDGVYGTKSETDFHDNPYRFSLLCHGAFQLCRKLGWYPDIVHAHDWSASLAPIILKHVIRNDLFAKTASVLTIHNLGYQGQYAKDWFPSLGIHWGLYYGAGLEHNGGINLLQGGISCADMITTVSPTYAKEIQTTEGGFGMDGLLRVRGDVVRGILNGIDEDVWNPKTDPLIPVNYDETSLEKKAVCKRELQKRMKLPEDDAVPVIGIVTRLADQKGIAELFAPTYGCMYRLCSEIDVQVAILGSGEKWCENEILSLQSKLPNMRAYIGYDESLSHLIEAGSDFFLMPSKYEPCGLNQIYSEMYGTAPIVRRTGGLADTVEDFDGTSGSGFIFNESTPDAVFSAVKRAVTVCRHDEKAFAAIQEAGMRKNFSWDKSAEAYLSAYRAALKRIER
;
A
#
# COMPACT_ATOMS: atom_id res chain seq x y z
N MET A 1 2.78 -12.25 22.21
CA MET A 1 1.37 -11.84 22.03
C MET A 1 0.73 -12.72 20.96
N LYS A 2 -0.56 -12.95 21.08
CA LYS A 2 -1.42 -13.55 20.05
C LYS A 2 -2.04 -12.43 19.22
N ILE A 3 -1.84 -12.43 17.90
CA ILE A 3 -2.23 -11.34 17.02
C ILE A 3 -3.08 -11.90 15.89
N LEU A 4 -4.32 -11.42 15.75
CA LEU A 4 -5.20 -11.74 14.64
C LEU A 4 -5.21 -10.57 13.66
N MET A 5 -4.74 -10.77 12.45
CA MET A 5 -4.85 -9.82 11.34
C MET A 5 -6.12 -10.11 10.55
N VAL A 6 -7.02 -9.13 10.45
CA VAL A 6 -8.25 -9.18 9.66
C VAL A 6 -8.06 -8.31 8.43
N THR A 7 -8.11 -8.91 7.25
CA THR A 7 -7.74 -8.24 6.01
C THR A 7 -8.50 -8.76 4.80
N ALA A 8 -8.66 -7.90 3.79
CA ALA A 8 -9.16 -8.32 2.49
C ALA A 8 -8.07 -8.93 1.59
N GLU A 9 -6.80 -8.64 1.85
CA GLU A 9 -5.68 -9.00 0.98
C GLU A 9 -4.48 -9.51 1.78
N ALA A 10 -3.77 -10.50 1.24
CA ALA A 10 -2.45 -10.93 1.69
C ALA A 10 -1.73 -11.67 0.54
N VAL A 11 -0.45 -11.39 0.32
CA VAL A 11 0.37 -12.15 -0.65
C VAL A 11 0.73 -13.52 -0.07
N PRO A 12 0.79 -14.58 -0.92
CA PRO A 12 0.60 -14.58 -2.37
C PRO A 12 -0.86 -14.82 -2.81
N PHE A 13 -1.84 -14.76 -1.92
CA PHE A 13 -3.20 -15.25 -2.15
C PHE A 13 -4.09 -14.24 -2.89
N ALA A 14 -4.06 -12.98 -2.48
CA ALA A 14 -4.81 -11.90 -3.14
C ALA A 14 -4.07 -10.56 -2.97
N LYS A 15 -3.93 -9.81 -4.06
CA LYS A 15 -3.25 -8.52 -4.08
C LYS A 15 -3.90 -7.58 -5.10
N THR A 16 -4.25 -6.38 -4.66
CA THR A 16 -4.63 -5.25 -5.51
C THR A 16 -3.73 -4.05 -5.31
N GLY A 17 -3.03 -3.97 -4.17
CA GLY A 17 -2.15 -2.87 -3.80
C GLY A 17 -1.14 -3.25 -2.72
N GLY A 18 -0.47 -2.25 -2.15
CA GLY A 18 0.56 -2.43 -1.13
C GLY A 18 0.05 -2.97 0.22
N LEU A 19 -1.27 -2.98 0.45
CA LEU A 19 -1.86 -3.58 1.66
C LEU A 19 -1.49 -5.05 1.79
N ALA A 20 -1.58 -5.82 0.71
CA ALA A 20 -1.28 -7.24 0.70
C ALA A 20 0.18 -7.54 1.09
N ASP A 21 1.12 -6.77 0.53
CA ASP A 21 2.55 -6.89 0.85
C ASP A 21 2.80 -6.58 2.32
N MET A 22 2.23 -5.47 2.80
CA MET A 22 2.37 -5.02 4.18
C MET A 22 1.87 -6.06 5.20
N VAL A 23 0.67 -6.59 5.01
CA VAL A 23 0.07 -7.56 5.93
C VAL A 23 0.93 -8.81 6.05
N SER A 24 1.33 -9.38 4.91
CA SER A 24 2.13 -10.60 4.90
C SER A 24 3.53 -10.38 5.49
N ALA A 25 4.21 -9.30 5.12
CA ALA A 25 5.54 -9.01 5.60
C ALA A 25 5.56 -8.65 7.11
N LEU A 26 4.59 -7.87 7.59
CA LEU A 26 4.44 -7.59 9.03
C LEU A 26 4.16 -8.87 9.81
N ALA A 27 3.27 -9.75 9.32
CA ALA A 27 2.96 -11.01 9.97
C ALA A 27 4.20 -11.90 10.09
N LEU A 28 5.01 -11.99 9.03
CA LEU A 28 6.28 -12.75 9.03
C LEU A 28 7.28 -12.16 10.04
N SER A 29 7.47 -10.84 10.05
CA SER A 29 8.41 -10.20 10.98
C SER A 29 7.98 -10.34 12.44
N LEU A 30 6.70 -10.17 12.74
CA LEU A 30 6.17 -10.39 14.08
C LEU A 30 6.31 -11.86 14.52
N SER A 31 6.13 -12.81 13.61
CA SER A 31 6.34 -14.24 13.89
C SER A 31 7.81 -14.55 14.17
N LYS A 32 8.76 -13.96 13.41
CA LYS A 32 10.20 -14.07 13.66
C LYS A 32 10.59 -13.51 15.06
N LEU A 33 9.87 -12.50 15.53
CA LEU A 33 10.03 -11.93 16.87
C LEU A 33 9.34 -12.76 17.99
N GLY A 34 8.83 -13.96 17.66
CA GLY A 34 8.26 -14.90 18.62
C GLY A 34 6.79 -14.64 18.98
N HIS A 35 6.04 -13.92 18.15
CA HIS A 35 4.61 -13.71 18.33
C HIS A 35 3.78 -14.76 17.57
N ASP A 36 2.64 -15.18 18.14
CA ASP A 36 1.68 -16.08 17.49
C ASP A 36 0.72 -15.26 16.64
N VAL A 37 1.00 -15.21 15.31
CA VAL A 37 0.26 -14.41 14.34
C VAL A 37 -0.61 -15.30 13.47
N LYS A 38 -1.87 -14.92 13.33
CA LYS A 38 -2.82 -15.54 12.40
C LYS A 38 -3.43 -14.48 11.49
N ILE A 39 -3.59 -14.81 10.22
CA ILE A 39 -4.28 -13.97 9.23
C ILE A 39 -5.64 -14.59 8.94
N VAL A 40 -6.69 -13.77 8.84
CA VAL A 40 -7.99 -14.18 8.32
C VAL A 40 -8.38 -13.29 7.16
N MET A 41 -8.77 -13.91 6.05
CA MET A 41 -9.16 -13.24 4.82
C MET A 41 -10.25 -14.01 4.06
N PRO A 42 -10.95 -13.38 3.09
CA PRO A 42 -11.89 -14.10 2.23
C PRO A 42 -11.18 -15.10 1.32
N ARG A 43 -11.85 -16.22 1.03
CA ARG A 43 -11.43 -17.11 -0.05
C ARG A 43 -12.02 -16.63 -1.37
N TYR A 44 -11.29 -15.83 -2.10
CA TYR A 44 -11.69 -15.38 -3.43
C TYR A 44 -11.65 -16.49 -4.47
N TYR A 45 -12.36 -16.29 -5.59
CA TYR A 45 -12.49 -17.27 -6.67
C TYR A 45 -11.12 -17.83 -7.16
N LYS A 46 -10.11 -16.99 -7.28
CA LYS A 46 -8.76 -17.39 -7.73
C LYS A 46 -7.97 -18.24 -6.74
N ILE A 47 -8.42 -18.33 -5.48
CA ILE A 47 -7.75 -19.14 -4.46
C ILE A 47 -8.30 -20.58 -4.58
N ASP A 48 -7.46 -21.49 -5.08
CA ASP A 48 -7.86 -22.88 -5.33
C ASP A 48 -8.05 -23.66 -4.02
N ARG A 49 -9.30 -24.06 -3.74
CA ARG A 49 -9.65 -24.88 -2.56
C ARG A 49 -8.83 -26.16 -2.44
N LYS A 50 -8.41 -26.77 -3.56
CA LYS A 50 -7.65 -28.02 -3.57
C LYS A 50 -6.24 -27.88 -2.98
N LYS A 51 -5.72 -26.66 -2.91
CA LYS A 51 -4.41 -26.34 -2.33
C LYS A 51 -4.50 -25.96 -0.85
N LEU A 52 -5.71 -25.96 -0.27
CA LEU A 52 -5.97 -25.54 1.09
C LEU A 52 -6.44 -26.73 1.93
N GLN A 53 -6.14 -26.71 3.23
CA GLN A 53 -6.65 -27.68 4.19
C GLN A 53 -8.04 -27.23 4.68
N ALA A 54 -9.06 -28.04 4.49
CA ALA A 54 -10.39 -27.76 5.01
C ALA A 54 -10.45 -27.96 6.53
N ILE A 55 -11.02 -27.00 7.26
CA ILE A 55 -11.33 -27.15 8.69
C ILE A 55 -12.76 -27.72 8.82
N PRO A 56 -12.96 -28.86 9.51
CA PRO A 56 -14.25 -29.50 9.61
C PRO A 56 -15.32 -28.61 10.27
N GLY A 57 -16.51 -28.62 9.69
CA GLY A 57 -17.69 -27.86 10.15
C GLY A 57 -17.61 -26.37 9.81
N PRO A 58 -18.70 -25.78 9.31
CA PRO A 58 -18.74 -24.35 9.00
C PRO A 58 -18.80 -23.48 10.25
N LEU A 59 -18.61 -22.18 10.05
CA LEU A 59 -18.92 -21.15 11.04
C LEU A 59 -20.36 -20.69 10.83
N ALA A 60 -21.10 -20.53 11.93
CA ALA A 60 -22.35 -19.79 11.95
C ALA A 60 -22.02 -18.30 12.16
N VAL A 61 -22.20 -17.47 11.13
CA VAL A 61 -21.83 -16.06 11.13
C VAL A 61 -23.09 -15.21 11.05
N ALA A 62 -23.38 -14.45 12.10
CA ALA A 62 -24.47 -13.48 12.11
C ALA A 62 -24.05 -12.25 11.26
N ALA A 63 -24.47 -12.23 9.99
CA ALA A 63 -24.30 -11.09 9.11
C ALA A 63 -25.66 -10.79 8.45
N GLY A 64 -26.03 -9.51 8.45
CA GLY A 64 -27.35 -9.13 8.00
C GLY A 64 -28.44 -9.50 9.05
N THR A 65 -29.60 -9.88 8.54
CA THR A 65 -30.78 -10.25 9.37
C THR A 65 -30.88 -11.74 9.64
N SER A 66 -29.90 -12.53 9.18
CA SER A 66 -29.88 -13.99 9.28
C SER A 66 -28.46 -14.51 9.53
N GLU A 67 -28.39 -15.77 9.90
CA GLU A 67 -27.15 -16.50 10.04
C GLU A 67 -26.68 -17.04 8.69
N SER A 68 -25.40 -16.85 8.39
CA SER A 68 -24.74 -17.38 7.18
C SER A 68 -23.75 -18.49 7.54
N TRP A 69 -23.77 -19.57 6.81
CA TRP A 69 -22.84 -20.69 6.98
C TRP A 69 -21.59 -20.46 6.14
N VAL A 70 -20.44 -20.29 6.80
CA VAL A 70 -19.17 -19.96 6.18
C VAL A 70 -18.19 -21.11 6.35
N GLY A 71 -17.70 -21.68 5.26
CA GLY A 71 -16.62 -22.67 5.27
C GLY A 71 -15.31 -22.04 5.71
N VAL A 72 -14.41 -22.87 6.25
CA VAL A 72 -13.08 -22.43 6.65
C VAL A 72 -12.04 -23.33 6.01
N TYR A 73 -11.03 -22.69 5.42
CA TYR A 73 -9.83 -23.37 4.94
C TYR A 73 -8.61 -22.74 5.59
N GLU A 74 -7.52 -23.50 5.65
CA GLU A 74 -6.25 -23.11 6.24
C GLU A 74 -5.11 -23.31 5.24
N SER A 75 -4.14 -22.43 5.27
CA SER A 75 -2.81 -22.54 4.68
C SER A 75 -1.82 -21.78 5.57
N ALA A 76 -0.58 -21.64 5.10
CA ALA A 76 0.42 -20.79 5.76
C ALA A 76 1.03 -19.81 4.77
N LEU A 77 1.59 -18.72 5.26
CA LEU A 77 2.48 -17.88 4.45
C LEU A 77 3.70 -18.70 4.03
N PRO A 78 4.21 -18.53 2.81
CA PRO A 78 5.37 -19.27 2.31
C PRO A 78 6.54 -19.22 3.30
N SER A 79 7.22 -20.36 3.45
CA SER A 79 8.42 -20.52 4.29
C SER A 79 8.24 -20.09 5.75
N SER A 80 7.01 -20.17 6.29
CA SER A 80 6.71 -19.73 7.65
C SER A 80 5.66 -20.59 8.35
N ASN A 81 5.49 -20.35 9.67
CA ASN A 81 4.42 -20.95 10.48
C ASN A 81 3.23 -19.99 10.69
N VAL A 82 3.16 -18.90 9.96
CA VAL A 82 2.03 -17.96 10.05
C VAL A 82 0.82 -18.56 9.35
N ALA A 83 -0.17 -18.99 10.15
CA ALA A 83 -1.41 -19.57 9.62
C ALA A 83 -2.26 -18.49 8.93
N VAL A 84 -2.78 -18.83 7.75
CA VAL A 84 -3.73 -18.02 6.98
C VAL A 84 -5.03 -18.79 6.87
N TYR A 85 -6.10 -18.21 7.42
CA TYR A 85 -7.44 -18.77 7.39
C TYR A 85 -8.29 -18.06 6.34
N PHE A 86 -8.96 -18.84 5.52
CA PHE A 86 -9.81 -18.39 4.45
C PHE A 86 -11.28 -18.63 4.79
N LEU A 87 -12.06 -17.56 4.83
CA LEU A 87 -13.50 -17.63 4.99
C LEU A 87 -14.15 -17.86 3.62
N ASP A 88 -14.81 -18.98 3.47
CA ASP A 88 -15.39 -19.44 2.21
C ASP A 88 -16.91 -19.34 2.21
N HIS A 89 -17.43 -18.39 1.45
CA HIS A 89 -18.85 -18.21 1.20
C HIS A 89 -19.03 -17.87 -0.29
N GLU A 90 -19.57 -18.83 -1.06
CA GLU A 90 -19.60 -18.74 -2.52
C GLU A 90 -20.30 -17.46 -3.02
N GLY A 91 -21.47 -17.13 -2.47
CA GLY A 91 -22.21 -15.93 -2.87
C GLY A 91 -21.49 -14.61 -2.59
N ALA A 92 -20.69 -14.55 -1.51
CA ALA A 92 -19.98 -13.34 -1.12
C ALA A 92 -18.58 -13.24 -1.77
N PHE A 93 -17.82 -14.34 -1.78
CA PHE A 93 -16.40 -14.32 -2.13
C PHE A 93 -16.03 -15.16 -3.35
N GLY A 94 -16.92 -16.07 -3.81
CA GLY A 94 -16.71 -16.96 -4.95
C GLY A 94 -16.81 -16.26 -6.32
N ARG A 95 -16.35 -15.02 -6.43
CA ARG A 95 -16.35 -14.20 -7.66
C ARG A 95 -14.99 -13.63 -7.96
N ASP A 96 -14.78 -13.17 -9.20
CA ASP A 96 -13.54 -12.49 -9.58
C ASP A 96 -13.46 -11.10 -8.95
N GLY A 97 -12.25 -10.69 -8.58
CA GLY A 97 -11.97 -9.40 -7.93
C GLY A 97 -12.11 -9.43 -6.40
N VAL A 98 -11.41 -8.51 -5.76
CA VAL A 98 -11.41 -8.31 -4.29
C VAL A 98 -12.53 -7.36 -3.88
N TYR A 99 -12.49 -6.15 -4.37
CA TYR A 99 -13.46 -5.09 -4.07
C TYR A 99 -14.49 -4.90 -5.19
N GLY A 100 -14.12 -5.26 -6.40
CA GLY A 100 -14.89 -5.10 -7.62
C GLY A 100 -14.17 -5.72 -8.82
N THR A 101 -14.69 -5.46 -10.03
CA THR A 101 -14.12 -5.85 -11.31
C THR A 101 -13.85 -4.60 -12.16
N LYS A 102 -13.36 -4.79 -13.40
CA LYS A 102 -13.22 -3.67 -14.36
C LYS A 102 -14.56 -3.06 -14.76
N SER A 103 -15.65 -3.84 -14.75
CA SER A 103 -16.99 -3.39 -15.12
C SER A 103 -17.80 -2.85 -13.94
N GLU A 104 -17.51 -3.30 -12.73
CA GLU A 104 -18.11 -2.88 -11.47
C GLU A 104 -16.97 -2.64 -10.47
N THR A 105 -16.46 -1.44 -10.43
CA THR A 105 -15.23 -1.10 -9.67
C THR A 105 -15.38 -1.26 -8.17
N ASP A 106 -16.62 -1.22 -7.65
CA ASP A 106 -16.97 -1.48 -6.26
C ASP A 106 -18.25 -2.33 -6.22
N PHE A 107 -18.20 -3.54 -5.69
CA PHE A 107 -19.37 -4.39 -5.58
C PHE A 107 -20.38 -3.77 -4.60
N HIS A 108 -21.62 -3.63 -5.04
CA HIS A 108 -22.68 -3.01 -4.26
C HIS A 108 -22.96 -3.71 -2.92
N ASP A 109 -22.69 -5.02 -2.81
CA ASP A 109 -22.87 -5.85 -1.62
C ASP A 109 -21.61 -5.95 -0.73
N ASN A 110 -20.60 -5.14 -0.97
CA ASN A 110 -19.38 -5.11 -0.14
C ASN A 110 -19.65 -4.92 1.37
N PRO A 111 -20.64 -4.14 1.83
CA PRO A 111 -20.98 -4.08 3.25
C PRO A 111 -21.31 -5.45 3.86
N TYR A 112 -22.09 -6.26 3.15
CA TYR A 112 -22.39 -7.63 3.56
C TYR A 112 -21.17 -8.54 3.49
N ARG A 113 -20.41 -8.49 2.41
CA ARG A 113 -19.21 -9.29 2.18
C ARG A 113 -18.19 -9.11 3.31
N PHE A 114 -17.85 -7.87 3.62
CA PHE A 114 -16.86 -7.57 4.64
C PHE A 114 -17.43 -7.65 6.07
N SER A 115 -18.74 -7.58 6.24
CA SER A 115 -19.40 -7.96 7.49
C SER A 115 -19.19 -9.46 7.79
N LEU A 116 -19.35 -10.33 6.78
CA LEU A 116 -19.02 -11.76 6.92
C LEU A 116 -17.56 -11.99 7.32
N LEU A 117 -16.61 -11.24 6.74
CA LEU A 117 -15.20 -11.30 7.14
C LEU A 117 -15.02 -10.95 8.61
N CYS A 118 -15.54 -9.81 9.03
CA CYS A 118 -15.30 -9.29 10.39
C CYS A 118 -15.96 -10.15 11.48
N HIS A 119 -17.23 -10.54 11.31
CA HIS A 119 -17.91 -11.45 12.26
C HIS A 119 -17.29 -12.85 12.20
N GLY A 120 -16.97 -13.34 10.99
CA GLY A 120 -16.37 -14.65 10.79
C GLY A 120 -15.01 -14.78 11.46
N ALA A 121 -14.22 -13.71 11.51
CA ALA A 121 -12.93 -13.66 12.20
C ALA A 121 -13.07 -14.01 13.70
N PHE A 122 -14.06 -13.48 14.38
CA PHE A 122 -14.31 -13.79 15.79
C PHE A 122 -14.91 -15.18 15.99
N GLN A 123 -15.79 -15.63 15.10
CA GLN A 123 -16.30 -17.02 15.13
C GLN A 123 -15.19 -18.04 14.88
N LEU A 124 -14.24 -17.71 14.00
CA LEU A 124 -13.04 -18.54 13.81
C LEU A 124 -12.23 -18.67 15.10
N CYS A 125 -11.99 -17.57 15.82
CA CYS A 125 -11.29 -17.62 17.11
C CYS A 125 -12.00 -18.54 18.12
N ARG A 126 -13.33 -18.48 18.21
CA ARG A 126 -14.14 -19.36 19.07
C ARG A 126 -14.00 -20.81 18.67
N LYS A 127 -14.09 -21.11 17.37
CA LYS A 127 -13.93 -22.45 16.81
C LYS A 127 -12.56 -23.04 17.12
N LEU A 128 -11.49 -22.24 17.03
CA LEU A 128 -10.11 -22.65 17.29
C LEU A 128 -9.78 -22.71 18.79
N GLY A 129 -10.64 -22.19 19.69
CA GLY A 129 -10.30 -21.99 21.09
C GLY A 129 -9.09 -21.07 21.30
N TRP A 130 -8.85 -20.17 20.33
CA TRP A 130 -7.70 -19.28 20.30
C TRP A 130 -8.16 -17.82 20.34
N TYR A 131 -7.81 -17.11 21.41
CA TYR A 131 -8.26 -15.74 21.66
C TYR A 131 -7.08 -14.81 21.57
N PRO A 132 -7.11 -13.80 20.67
CA PRO A 132 -5.99 -12.89 20.45
C PRO A 132 -5.87 -11.84 21.56
N ASP A 133 -4.65 -11.39 21.81
CA ASP A 133 -4.39 -10.17 22.59
C ASP A 133 -4.71 -8.93 21.74
N ILE A 134 -4.42 -9.01 20.43
CA ILE A 134 -4.63 -7.93 19.45
C ILE A 134 -5.47 -8.43 18.29
N VAL A 135 -6.52 -7.68 17.94
CA VAL A 135 -7.19 -7.74 16.63
C VAL A 135 -6.70 -6.56 15.81
N HIS A 136 -5.94 -6.84 14.75
CA HIS A 136 -5.41 -5.84 13.84
C HIS A 136 -6.22 -5.84 12.54
N ALA A 137 -7.06 -4.83 12.37
CA ALA A 137 -7.91 -4.61 11.20
C ALA A 137 -7.19 -3.74 10.16
N HIS A 138 -7.34 -4.06 8.88
CA HIS A 138 -6.69 -3.36 7.79
C HIS A 138 -7.69 -2.72 6.84
N ASP A 139 -7.68 -1.39 6.76
CA ASP A 139 -8.54 -0.53 5.94
C ASP A 139 -10.05 -0.70 6.21
N TRP A 140 -10.86 -0.04 5.39
CA TRP A 140 -12.31 0.00 5.48
C TRP A 140 -12.96 -1.39 5.46
N SER A 141 -12.41 -2.34 4.72
CA SER A 141 -12.93 -3.70 4.58
C SER A 141 -12.87 -4.53 5.87
N ALA A 142 -11.99 -4.16 6.80
CA ALA A 142 -11.88 -4.80 8.12
C ALA A 142 -12.36 -3.89 9.27
N SER A 143 -12.79 -2.67 8.96
CA SER A 143 -13.12 -1.64 9.96
C SER A 143 -14.33 -1.97 10.85
N LEU A 144 -15.17 -2.94 10.46
CA LEU A 144 -16.25 -3.42 11.33
C LEU A 144 -15.72 -4.26 12.52
N ALA A 145 -14.50 -4.84 12.43
CA ALA A 145 -13.94 -5.66 13.50
C ALA A 145 -13.73 -4.88 14.82
N PRO A 146 -13.14 -3.67 14.86
CA PRO A 146 -13.09 -2.85 16.07
C PRO A 146 -14.46 -2.52 16.65
N ILE A 147 -15.48 -2.31 15.81
CA ILE A 147 -16.86 -2.01 16.24
C ILE A 147 -17.48 -3.23 16.93
N ILE A 148 -17.37 -4.41 16.30
CA ILE A 148 -17.84 -5.68 16.87
C ILE A 148 -17.14 -5.95 18.19
N LEU A 149 -15.81 -5.83 18.24
CA LEU A 149 -15.05 -6.08 19.45
C LEU A 149 -15.51 -5.17 20.59
N LYS A 150 -15.66 -3.88 20.33
CA LYS A 150 -16.01 -2.89 21.38
C LYS A 150 -17.45 -2.99 21.86
N HIS A 151 -18.41 -3.20 20.95
CA HIS A 151 -19.84 -3.04 21.26
C HIS A 151 -20.64 -4.35 21.31
N VAL A 152 -20.10 -5.44 20.72
CA VAL A 152 -20.85 -6.70 20.61
C VAL A 152 -20.29 -7.80 21.51
N ILE A 153 -18.97 -7.95 21.55
CA ILE A 153 -18.35 -9.15 22.16
C ILE A 153 -17.31 -8.87 23.27
N ARG A 154 -17.03 -7.61 23.61
CA ARG A 154 -15.97 -7.27 24.61
C ARG A 154 -16.20 -7.88 26.01
N ASN A 155 -17.43 -8.13 26.39
CA ASN A 155 -17.77 -8.68 27.69
C ASN A 155 -17.67 -10.22 27.79
N ASP A 156 -17.10 -10.87 26.79
CA ASP A 156 -16.94 -12.32 26.65
C ASP A 156 -15.46 -12.70 26.71
N LEU A 157 -15.11 -13.76 26.01
CA LEU A 157 -13.75 -14.32 25.88
C LEU A 157 -12.73 -13.33 25.27
N PHE A 158 -13.20 -12.22 24.71
CA PHE A 158 -12.39 -11.14 24.15
C PHE A 158 -12.22 -9.92 25.08
N ALA A 159 -12.54 -10.06 26.37
CA ALA A 159 -12.47 -8.94 27.34
C ALA A 159 -11.07 -8.30 27.45
N LYS A 160 -10.02 -9.07 27.19
CA LYS A 160 -8.61 -8.63 27.22
C LYS A 160 -8.01 -8.35 25.83
N THR A 161 -8.83 -8.37 24.79
CA THR A 161 -8.39 -8.13 23.42
C THR A 161 -8.48 -6.64 23.10
N ALA A 162 -7.40 -6.05 22.59
CA ALA A 162 -7.39 -4.69 22.07
C ALA A 162 -7.48 -4.68 20.54
N SER A 163 -8.06 -3.62 19.98
CA SER A 163 -8.16 -3.39 18.55
C SER A 163 -7.15 -2.37 18.03
N VAL A 164 -6.54 -2.69 16.91
CA VAL A 164 -5.72 -1.77 16.12
C VAL A 164 -6.30 -1.68 14.72
N LEU A 165 -6.44 -0.47 14.19
CA LEU A 165 -6.88 -0.24 12.81
C LEU A 165 -5.76 0.44 12.03
N THR A 166 -5.26 -0.19 10.97
CA THR A 166 -4.35 0.46 10.02
C THR A 166 -5.11 1.07 8.85
N ILE A 167 -4.89 2.35 8.62
CA ILE A 167 -5.35 3.10 7.45
C ILE A 167 -4.22 3.08 6.42
N HIS A 168 -4.39 2.31 5.34
CA HIS A 168 -3.42 2.27 4.24
C HIS A 168 -3.65 3.38 3.24
N ASN A 169 -4.92 3.72 2.97
CA ASN A 169 -5.28 4.85 2.12
C ASN A 169 -6.65 5.40 2.53
N LEU A 170 -6.67 6.59 3.12
CA LEU A 170 -7.87 7.26 3.61
C LEU A 170 -8.85 7.66 2.49
N GLY A 171 -8.40 7.69 1.24
CA GLY A 171 -9.26 7.92 0.07
C GLY A 171 -10.29 6.81 -0.18
N TYR A 172 -10.10 5.62 0.42
CA TYR A 172 -11.03 4.49 0.34
C TYR A 172 -11.67 4.25 1.71
N GLN A 173 -12.98 4.54 1.83
CA GLN A 173 -13.66 4.62 3.12
C GLN A 173 -14.77 3.59 3.32
N GLY A 174 -15.22 2.90 2.26
CA GLY A 174 -16.35 2.00 2.35
C GLY A 174 -17.65 2.76 2.65
N GLN A 175 -18.00 3.71 1.77
CA GLN A 175 -19.21 4.51 1.86
C GLN A 175 -20.34 3.87 1.07
N TYR A 176 -21.50 3.64 1.72
CA TYR A 176 -22.67 3.02 1.10
C TYR A 176 -23.97 3.66 1.58
N ALA A 177 -25.05 3.39 0.85
CA ALA A 177 -26.37 3.85 1.25
C ALA A 177 -26.80 3.25 2.60
N LYS A 178 -27.63 3.97 3.37
CA LYS A 178 -28.17 3.56 4.67
C LYS A 178 -28.84 2.20 4.64
N ASP A 179 -29.48 1.84 3.54
CA ASP A 179 -30.19 0.58 3.36
C ASP A 179 -29.27 -0.65 3.50
N TRP A 180 -27.96 -0.47 3.38
CA TRP A 180 -26.96 -1.50 3.64
C TRP A 180 -26.63 -1.70 5.12
N PHE A 181 -27.06 -0.79 6.02
CA PHE A 181 -26.75 -0.93 7.45
C PHE A 181 -27.23 -2.26 8.07
N PRO A 182 -28.46 -2.79 7.76
CA PRO A 182 -28.87 -4.09 8.28
C PRO A 182 -27.91 -5.24 7.91
N SER A 183 -27.23 -5.15 6.76
CA SER A 183 -26.29 -6.18 6.32
C SER A 183 -25.03 -6.27 7.20
N LEU A 184 -24.74 -5.27 8.01
CA LEU A 184 -23.62 -5.26 8.94
C LEU A 184 -23.82 -6.22 10.14
N GLY A 185 -25.03 -6.73 10.38
CA GLY A 185 -25.31 -7.67 11.48
C GLY A 185 -25.10 -7.10 12.87
N ILE A 186 -25.28 -5.79 13.05
CA ILE A 186 -25.13 -5.09 14.33
C ILE A 186 -26.40 -4.31 14.66
N HIS A 187 -26.59 -3.99 15.96
CA HIS A 187 -27.78 -3.29 16.42
C HIS A 187 -27.88 -1.86 15.86
N TRP A 188 -29.08 -1.43 15.48
CA TRP A 188 -29.36 -0.10 14.90
C TRP A 188 -28.87 1.08 15.74
N GLY A 189 -28.83 0.95 17.06
CA GLY A 189 -28.25 1.98 17.94
C GLY A 189 -26.79 2.31 17.61
N LEU A 190 -26.05 1.41 16.96
CA LEU A 190 -24.66 1.61 16.55
C LEU A 190 -24.52 2.43 15.26
N TYR A 191 -25.61 2.70 14.54
CA TYR A 191 -25.58 3.59 13.37
C TYR A 191 -25.00 4.97 13.76
N TYR A 192 -25.48 5.55 14.87
CA TYR A 192 -24.90 6.77 15.45
C TYR A 192 -23.88 6.46 16.54
N GLY A 193 -24.14 5.48 17.39
CA GLY A 193 -23.33 5.19 18.57
C GLY A 193 -21.91 4.69 18.29
N ALA A 194 -21.69 4.07 17.13
CA ALA A 194 -20.35 3.68 16.65
C ALA A 194 -19.77 4.64 15.61
N GLY A 195 -20.45 5.75 15.31
CA GLY A 195 -20.00 6.73 14.33
C GLY A 195 -20.03 6.23 12.87
N LEU A 196 -20.93 5.31 12.54
CA LEU A 196 -21.08 4.78 11.17
C LEU A 196 -21.85 5.73 10.26
N GLU A 197 -22.75 6.57 10.81
CA GLU A 197 -23.51 7.53 10.03
C GLU A 197 -22.60 8.53 9.31
N HIS A 198 -22.82 8.72 8.02
CA HIS A 198 -22.11 9.68 7.18
C HIS A 198 -23.01 10.18 6.06
N ASN A 199 -23.39 11.47 6.14
CA ASN A 199 -24.22 12.13 5.10
C ASN A 199 -25.51 11.36 4.75
N GLY A 200 -26.18 10.77 5.75
CA GLY A 200 -27.37 9.95 5.55
C GLY A 200 -27.13 8.51 5.11
N GLY A 201 -25.88 8.13 4.84
CA GLY A 201 -25.43 6.77 4.53
C GLY A 201 -24.63 6.14 5.66
N ILE A 202 -23.76 5.20 5.31
CA ILE A 202 -22.78 4.58 6.20
C ILE A 202 -21.36 4.77 5.66
N ASN A 203 -20.40 4.90 6.61
CA ASN A 203 -18.99 4.91 6.31
C ASN A 203 -18.27 3.93 7.26
N LEU A 204 -17.80 2.81 6.72
CA LEU A 204 -17.23 1.73 7.51
C LEU A 204 -15.91 2.15 8.17
N LEU A 205 -15.05 2.85 7.44
CA LEU A 205 -13.78 3.33 7.98
C LEU A 205 -13.99 4.33 9.12
N GLN A 206 -14.95 5.26 8.97
CA GLN A 206 -15.31 6.22 10.02
C GLN A 206 -15.73 5.51 11.32
N GLY A 207 -16.56 4.49 11.23
CA GLY A 207 -16.95 3.68 12.37
C GLY A 207 -15.76 2.96 13.01
N GLY A 208 -14.88 2.39 12.20
CA GLY A 208 -13.65 1.75 12.68
C GLY A 208 -12.71 2.73 13.39
N ILE A 209 -12.47 3.92 12.81
CA ILE A 209 -11.71 5.00 13.44
C ILE A 209 -12.32 5.42 14.78
N SER A 210 -13.64 5.52 14.87
CA SER A 210 -14.34 5.90 16.10
C SER A 210 -14.19 4.86 17.23
N CYS A 211 -14.04 3.59 16.89
CA CYS A 211 -14.09 2.47 17.82
C CYS A 211 -12.74 1.85 18.17
N ALA A 212 -11.75 1.90 17.30
CA ALA A 212 -10.46 1.25 17.49
C ALA A 212 -9.73 1.79 18.75
N ASP A 213 -9.03 0.93 19.49
CA ASP A 213 -8.24 1.32 20.67
C ASP A 213 -6.95 2.05 20.24
N MET A 214 -6.39 1.70 19.07
CA MET A 214 -5.25 2.38 18.44
C MET A 214 -5.49 2.48 16.93
N ILE A 215 -5.04 3.57 16.34
CA ILE A 215 -5.07 3.81 14.88
C ILE A 215 -3.65 3.94 14.40
N THR A 216 -3.29 3.18 13.38
CA THR A 216 -2.02 3.35 12.69
C THR A 216 -2.24 3.75 11.24
N THR A 217 -1.26 4.41 10.64
CA THR A 217 -1.18 4.63 9.21
C THR A 217 0.26 4.46 8.74
N VAL A 218 0.48 4.46 7.44
CA VAL A 218 1.67 3.89 6.82
C VAL A 218 2.84 4.87 6.65
N SER A 219 2.76 6.06 7.25
CA SER A 219 3.92 6.96 7.40
C SER A 219 3.68 8.04 8.48
N PRO A 220 4.74 8.56 9.13
CA PRO A 220 4.63 9.66 10.09
C PRO A 220 4.08 10.96 9.50
N THR A 221 4.50 11.33 8.30
CA THR A 221 3.99 12.53 7.60
C THR A 221 2.53 12.33 7.20
N TYR A 222 2.16 11.16 6.67
CA TYR A 222 0.78 10.87 6.32
C TYR A 222 -0.14 10.90 7.55
N ALA A 223 0.33 10.44 8.71
CA ALA A 223 -0.43 10.56 9.96
C ALA A 223 -0.77 12.01 10.34
N LYS A 224 0.07 12.98 9.96
CA LYS A 224 -0.20 14.41 10.12
C LYS A 224 -1.13 14.91 9.02
N GLU A 225 -0.87 14.55 7.76
CA GLU A 225 -1.65 14.98 6.61
C GLU A 225 -3.14 14.60 6.72
N ILE A 226 -3.45 13.36 7.13
CA ILE A 226 -4.85 12.90 7.29
C ILE A 226 -5.63 13.64 8.39
N GLN A 227 -4.97 14.42 9.23
CA GLN A 227 -5.58 15.29 10.23
C GLN A 227 -5.79 16.73 9.73
N THR A 228 -5.42 17.03 8.48
CA THR A 228 -5.66 18.33 7.82
C THR A 228 -6.89 18.27 6.92
N THR A 229 -7.46 19.41 6.61
CA THR A 229 -8.62 19.50 5.70
C THR A 229 -8.30 18.99 4.30
N GLU A 230 -7.08 19.25 3.82
CA GLU A 230 -6.62 18.85 2.48
C GLU A 230 -6.39 17.34 2.37
N GLY A 231 -5.78 16.71 3.38
CA GLY A 231 -5.42 15.29 3.38
C GLY A 231 -6.42 14.37 4.08
N GLY A 232 -7.41 14.93 4.77
CA GLY A 232 -8.32 14.19 5.63
C GLY A 232 -9.52 13.55 4.95
N PHE A 233 -9.79 13.86 3.68
CA PHE A 233 -10.92 13.30 2.91
C PHE A 233 -12.26 13.35 3.68
N GLY A 234 -12.50 14.43 4.44
CA GLY A 234 -13.66 14.61 5.29
C GLY A 234 -13.61 13.91 6.65
N MET A 235 -12.51 13.18 6.97
CA MET A 235 -12.29 12.52 8.26
C MET A 235 -11.36 13.31 9.20
N ASP A 236 -10.81 14.44 8.76
CA ASP A 236 -9.83 15.24 9.50
C ASP A 236 -10.31 15.65 10.89
N GLY A 237 -11.58 16.04 11.02
CA GLY A 237 -12.18 16.38 12.32
C GLY A 237 -12.17 15.21 13.29
N LEU A 238 -12.60 14.03 12.84
CA LEU A 238 -12.59 12.81 13.64
C LEU A 238 -11.16 12.39 14.01
N LEU A 239 -10.25 12.41 13.04
CA LEU A 239 -8.85 12.03 13.24
C LEU A 239 -8.12 12.98 14.19
N ARG A 240 -8.41 14.30 14.18
CA ARG A 240 -7.91 15.24 15.20
C ARG A 240 -8.40 14.93 16.59
N VAL A 241 -9.70 14.60 16.74
CA VAL A 241 -10.27 14.19 18.04
C VAL A 241 -9.62 12.90 18.55
N ARG A 242 -9.25 12.00 17.64
CA ARG A 242 -8.56 10.73 17.94
C ARG A 242 -7.03 10.83 17.87
N GLY A 243 -6.46 12.03 17.77
CA GLY A 243 -5.03 12.24 17.50
C GLY A 243 -4.09 11.63 18.55
N ASP A 244 -4.54 11.45 19.79
CA ASP A 244 -3.79 10.79 20.85
C ASP A 244 -3.50 9.31 20.58
N VAL A 245 -4.29 8.66 19.73
CA VAL A 245 -4.14 7.25 19.34
C VAL A 245 -3.71 7.04 17.89
N VAL A 246 -3.50 8.11 17.11
CA VAL A 246 -3.00 8.00 15.74
C VAL A 246 -1.49 7.90 15.74
N ARG A 247 -0.94 6.91 15.02
CA ARG A 247 0.51 6.69 14.85
C ARG A 247 0.84 6.44 13.38
N GLY A 248 1.85 7.13 12.87
CA GLY A 248 2.43 6.84 11.55
C GLY A 248 3.59 5.85 11.69
N ILE A 249 3.53 4.74 10.96
CA ILE A 249 4.58 3.70 10.93
C ILE A 249 4.90 3.41 9.48
N LEU A 250 6.13 3.68 9.05
CA LEU A 250 6.57 3.36 7.68
C LEU A 250 6.50 1.85 7.42
N ASN A 251 6.06 1.49 6.23
CA ASN A 251 6.18 0.11 5.77
C ASN A 251 7.65 -0.22 5.52
N GLY A 252 8.04 -1.43 5.82
CA GLY A 252 9.27 -2.01 5.33
C GLY A 252 9.12 -2.54 3.91
N ILE A 253 10.18 -3.10 3.38
CA ILE A 253 10.19 -3.77 2.09
C ILE A 253 10.64 -5.22 2.24
N ASP A 254 10.32 -6.04 1.24
CA ASP A 254 10.81 -7.42 1.13
C ASP A 254 12.18 -7.39 0.44
N GLU A 255 13.23 -7.47 1.26
CA GLU A 255 14.63 -7.46 0.79
C GLU A 255 15.04 -8.78 0.09
N ASP A 256 14.25 -9.84 0.17
CA ASP A 256 14.46 -11.07 -0.59
C ASP A 256 14.00 -10.91 -2.05
N VAL A 257 13.05 -9.99 -2.30
CA VAL A 257 12.50 -9.69 -3.63
C VAL A 257 13.18 -8.46 -4.24
N TRP A 258 13.29 -7.38 -3.46
CA TRP A 258 13.81 -6.08 -3.93
C TRP A 258 15.21 -5.83 -3.38
N ASN A 259 16.22 -6.46 -3.99
CA ASN A 259 17.62 -6.32 -3.57
C ASN A 259 18.56 -6.48 -4.78
N PRO A 260 19.25 -5.42 -5.22
CA PRO A 260 20.11 -5.51 -6.42
C PRO A 260 21.26 -6.51 -6.29
N LYS A 261 21.64 -6.92 -5.06
CA LYS A 261 22.66 -7.95 -4.84
C LYS A 261 22.22 -9.35 -5.27
N THR A 262 20.92 -9.64 -5.18
CA THR A 262 20.39 -11.01 -5.30
C THR A 262 19.23 -11.11 -6.28
N ASP A 263 18.76 -10.01 -6.84
CA ASP A 263 17.61 -9.95 -7.75
C ASP A 263 17.87 -10.77 -9.03
N PRO A 264 17.11 -11.84 -9.28
CA PRO A 264 17.27 -12.67 -10.48
C PRO A 264 16.66 -12.04 -11.73
N LEU A 265 15.93 -10.92 -11.62
CA LEU A 265 15.21 -10.28 -12.72
C LEU A 265 16.02 -9.19 -13.41
N ILE A 266 17.22 -8.86 -12.90
CA ILE A 266 18.13 -7.89 -13.51
C ILE A 266 19.33 -8.58 -14.18
N PRO A 267 19.90 -7.98 -15.23
CA PRO A 267 20.95 -8.64 -16.03
C PRO A 267 22.27 -8.82 -15.29
N VAL A 268 22.55 -8.01 -14.27
CA VAL A 268 23.74 -8.11 -13.43
C VAL A 268 23.42 -7.61 -12.02
N ASN A 269 23.87 -8.36 -11.03
CA ASN A 269 23.74 -7.97 -9.63
C ASN A 269 24.84 -7.00 -9.21
N TYR A 270 24.50 -6.05 -8.33
CA TYR A 270 25.41 -5.03 -7.81
C TYR A 270 25.01 -4.57 -6.42
N ASP A 271 25.87 -3.80 -5.81
CA ASP A 271 25.64 -3.16 -4.51
C ASP A 271 26.29 -1.75 -4.48
N GLU A 272 26.25 -1.11 -3.32
CA GLU A 272 26.81 0.22 -3.10
C GLU A 272 28.34 0.31 -3.34
N THR A 273 29.05 -0.82 -3.41
CA THR A 273 30.49 -0.89 -3.68
C THR A 273 30.80 -1.22 -5.14
N SER A 274 29.80 -1.53 -5.95
CA SER A 274 29.93 -1.96 -7.35
C SER A 274 28.89 -1.28 -8.23
N LEU A 275 28.59 -0.01 -7.95
CA LEU A 275 27.53 0.78 -8.60
C LEU A 275 27.77 0.99 -10.11
N GLU A 276 29.02 0.91 -10.58
CA GLU A 276 29.38 0.97 -12.01
C GLU A 276 28.71 -0.12 -12.84
N LYS A 277 28.35 -1.26 -12.23
CA LYS A 277 27.62 -2.35 -12.91
C LYS A 277 26.21 -1.95 -13.31
N LYS A 278 25.61 -0.94 -12.65
CA LYS A 278 24.29 -0.39 -12.98
C LYS A 278 24.20 0.06 -14.44
N ALA A 279 25.32 0.45 -15.06
CA ALA A 279 25.39 0.79 -16.48
C ALA A 279 24.97 -0.38 -17.41
N VAL A 280 25.20 -1.64 -16.99
CA VAL A 280 24.72 -2.81 -17.73
C VAL A 280 23.20 -2.91 -17.70
N CYS A 281 22.59 -2.65 -16.53
CA CYS A 281 21.13 -2.63 -16.38
C CYS A 281 20.52 -1.48 -17.22
N LYS A 282 21.17 -0.32 -17.25
CA LYS A 282 20.74 0.83 -18.07
C LYS A 282 20.70 0.49 -19.57
N ARG A 283 21.75 -0.09 -20.12
CA ARG A 283 21.78 -0.51 -21.53
C ARG A 283 20.71 -1.55 -21.84
N GLU A 284 20.49 -2.52 -20.94
CA GLU A 284 19.43 -3.52 -21.13
C GLU A 284 18.03 -2.88 -21.06
N LEU A 285 17.82 -1.90 -20.17
CA LEU A 285 16.57 -1.12 -20.11
C LEU A 285 16.35 -0.36 -21.43
N GLN A 286 17.35 0.37 -21.91
CA GLN A 286 17.29 1.11 -23.18
C GLN A 286 16.93 0.17 -24.33
N LYS A 287 17.61 -0.96 -24.44
CA LYS A 287 17.35 -1.99 -25.45
C LYS A 287 15.95 -2.56 -25.36
N ARG A 288 15.52 -3.02 -24.17
CA ARG A 288 14.19 -3.61 -23.94
C ARG A 288 13.06 -2.63 -24.24
N MET A 289 13.24 -1.37 -23.88
CA MET A 289 12.29 -0.29 -24.13
C MET A 289 12.42 0.32 -25.55
N LYS A 290 13.41 -0.10 -26.33
CA LYS A 290 13.70 0.50 -27.66
C LYS A 290 13.98 2.00 -27.58
N LEU A 291 14.65 2.44 -26.54
CA LEU A 291 15.26 3.76 -26.41
C LEU A 291 16.61 3.77 -27.13
N PRO A 292 17.14 4.92 -27.57
CA PRO A 292 18.54 5.01 -28.05
C PRO A 292 19.52 4.52 -26.98
N GLU A 293 20.46 3.64 -27.34
CA GLU A 293 21.48 3.16 -26.40
C GLU A 293 22.56 4.26 -26.25
N ASP A 294 22.54 4.95 -25.11
CA ASP A 294 23.47 6.02 -24.75
C ASP A 294 23.68 6.08 -23.24
N ASP A 295 24.87 5.75 -22.77
CA ASP A 295 25.22 5.77 -21.36
C ASP A 295 25.24 7.18 -20.75
N ALA A 296 25.53 8.21 -21.59
CA ALA A 296 25.67 9.59 -21.13
C ALA A 296 24.32 10.30 -20.91
N VAL A 297 23.24 9.81 -21.53
CA VAL A 297 21.91 10.40 -21.38
C VAL A 297 21.21 9.80 -20.17
N PRO A 298 20.80 10.61 -19.16
CA PRO A 298 20.09 10.10 -17.99
C PRO A 298 18.74 9.48 -18.35
N VAL A 299 18.41 8.35 -17.72
CA VAL A 299 17.12 7.66 -17.87
C VAL A 299 16.24 7.92 -16.64
N ILE A 300 15.01 8.36 -16.87
CA ILE A 300 13.98 8.56 -15.85
C ILE A 300 12.99 7.40 -15.92
N GLY A 301 12.89 6.63 -14.85
CA GLY A 301 11.91 5.57 -14.68
C GLY A 301 10.60 6.08 -14.09
N ILE A 302 9.47 5.55 -14.56
CA ILE A 302 8.14 5.76 -14.00
C ILE A 302 7.43 4.41 -13.99
N VAL A 303 7.13 3.87 -12.80
CA VAL A 303 6.32 2.66 -12.63
C VAL A 303 5.14 3.02 -11.74
N THR A 304 3.91 3.04 -12.30
CA THR A 304 2.77 3.50 -11.53
C THR A 304 1.43 3.05 -12.10
N ARG A 305 0.41 3.02 -11.24
CA ARG A 305 -0.98 3.03 -11.72
C ARG A 305 -1.28 4.41 -12.35
N LEU A 306 -1.85 4.43 -13.53
CA LEU A 306 -2.24 5.67 -14.20
C LEU A 306 -3.58 6.16 -13.60
N ALA A 307 -3.48 6.81 -12.44
CA ALA A 307 -4.60 7.35 -11.67
C ALA A 307 -4.27 8.79 -11.21
N ASP A 308 -5.29 9.62 -11.02
CA ASP A 308 -5.14 11.04 -10.65
C ASP A 308 -4.26 11.24 -9.40
N GLN A 309 -4.38 10.35 -8.40
CA GLN A 309 -3.52 10.32 -7.20
C GLN A 309 -2.02 10.39 -7.53
N LYS A 310 -1.60 9.79 -8.65
CA LYS A 310 -0.19 9.64 -9.03
C LYS A 310 0.37 10.84 -9.82
N GLY A 311 -0.39 11.92 -9.92
CA GLY A 311 0.06 13.13 -10.63
C GLY A 311 0.13 12.95 -12.16
N ILE A 312 -0.71 12.06 -12.72
CA ILE A 312 -0.70 11.80 -14.16
C ILE A 312 -1.11 13.00 -14.99
N ALA A 313 -1.94 13.90 -14.45
CA ALA A 313 -2.35 15.11 -15.15
C ALA A 313 -1.20 16.11 -15.26
N GLU A 314 -0.42 16.25 -14.21
CA GLU A 314 0.78 17.11 -14.17
C GLU A 314 1.84 16.65 -15.19
N LEU A 315 1.90 15.34 -15.47
CA LEU A 315 2.82 14.77 -16.45
C LEU A 315 2.24 14.78 -17.87
N PHE A 316 1.01 14.29 -18.04
CA PHE A 316 0.51 13.85 -19.35
C PHE A 316 -0.72 14.60 -19.85
N ALA A 317 -1.32 15.55 -19.10
CA ALA A 317 -2.47 16.29 -19.60
C ALA A 317 -2.12 16.99 -20.93
N PRO A 318 -2.95 16.83 -22.01
CA PRO A 318 -2.60 17.29 -23.36
C PRO A 318 -2.31 18.77 -23.49
N THR A 319 -2.91 19.59 -22.63
CA THR A 319 -2.81 21.06 -22.70
C THR A 319 -1.79 21.68 -21.77
N TYR A 320 -1.43 21.00 -20.67
CA TYR A 320 -0.54 21.58 -19.65
C TYR A 320 0.45 20.61 -19.04
N GLY A 321 0.35 19.29 -19.31
CA GLY A 321 1.30 18.30 -18.80
C GLY A 321 2.74 18.58 -19.25
N CYS A 322 3.70 18.32 -18.36
CA CYS A 322 5.09 18.71 -18.61
C CYS A 322 5.90 17.70 -19.42
N MET A 323 5.38 16.50 -19.71
CA MET A 323 6.18 15.42 -20.31
C MET A 323 6.75 15.79 -21.68
N TYR A 324 5.94 16.41 -22.55
CA TYR A 324 6.44 16.86 -23.87
C TYR A 324 7.60 17.83 -23.71
N ARG A 325 7.43 18.85 -22.86
CA ARG A 325 8.43 19.89 -22.55
C ARG A 325 9.69 19.25 -21.93
N LEU A 326 9.50 18.30 -20.99
CA LEU A 326 10.59 17.61 -20.33
C LEU A 326 11.49 16.88 -21.34
N CYS A 327 10.88 16.07 -22.23
CA CYS A 327 11.61 15.33 -23.24
C CYS A 327 12.19 16.20 -24.38
N SER A 328 11.68 17.42 -24.60
CA SER A 328 12.12 18.32 -25.66
C SER A 328 13.20 19.30 -25.22
N GLU A 329 13.17 19.75 -23.95
CA GLU A 329 14.06 20.80 -23.43
C GLU A 329 15.18 20.27 -22.55
N ILE A 330 15.03 19.05 -22.00
CA ILE A 330 16.05 18.38 -21.18
C ILE A 330 16.50 17.15 -21.94
N ASP A 331 17.81 16.99 -22.06
CA ASP A 331 18.40 15.81 -22.71
C ASP A 331 18.34 14.62 -21.74
N VAL A 332 17.23 13.89 -21.78
CA VAL A 332 16.90 12.71 -20.97
C VAL A 332 16.15 11.68 -21.79
N GLN A 333 16.11 10.46 -21.29
CA GLN A 333 15.22 9.40 -21.73
C GLN A 333 14.18 9.09 -20.67
N VAL A 334 12.98 8.65 -21.08
CA VAL A 334 11.90 8.30 -20.14
C VAL A 334 11.38 6.89 -20.45
N ALA A 335 11.42 6.02 -19.42
CA ALA A 335 10.90 4.66 -19.46
C ALA A 335 9.67 4.55 -18.55
N ILE A 336 8.49 4.23 -19.11
CA ILE A 336 7.20 4.21 -18.39
C ILE A 336 6.64 2.80 -18.40
N LEU A 337 6.24 2.33 -17.21
CA LEU A 337 5.44 1.11 -17.02
C LEU A 337 4.20 1.45 -16.21
N GLY A 338 3.01 1.18 -16.76
CA GLY A 338 1.77 1.40 -16.01
C GLY A 338 0.51 1.20 -16.82
N SER A 339 -0.62 1.20 -16.14
CA SER A 339 -1.95 1.15 -16.75
C SER A 339 -2.98 1.80 -15.84
N GLY A 340 -4.09 2.25 -16.39
CA GLY A 340 -5.16 2.86 -15.61
C GLY A 340 -6.16 3.66 -16.43
N GLU A 341 -6.22 4.96 -16.23
CA GLU A 341 -7.15 5.86 -16.92
C GLU A 341 -6.88 5.92 -18.43
N LYS A 342 -7.89 5.62 -19.23
CA LYS A 342 -7.78 5.48 -20.69
C LYS A 342 -7.29 6.74 -21.41
N TRP A 343 -7.69 7.91 -20.93
CA TRP A 343 -7.20 9.17 -21.50
C TRP A 343 -5.68 9.28 -21.37
N CYS A 344 -5.15 8.88 -20.21
CA CYS A 344 -3.71 8.94 -19.92
C CYS A 344 -2.95 7.90 -20.75
N GLU A 345 -3.45 6.65 -20.83
CA GLU A 345 -2.87 5.61 -21.70
C GLU A 345 -2.77 6.10 -23.15
N ASN A 346 -3.84 6.69 -23.69
CA ASN A 346 -3.88 7.21 -25.05
C ASN A 346 -2.90 8.37 -25.26
N GLU A 347 -2.81 9.29 -24.29
CA GLU A 347 -1.90 10.44 -24.40
C GLU A 347 -0.44 9.99 -24.31
N ILE A 348 -0.08 9.04 -23.43
CA ILE A 348 1.25 8.45 -23.37
C ILE A 348 1.65 7.84 -24.73
N LEU A 349 0.74 7.08 -25.38
CA LEU A 349 1.00 6.51 -26.70
C LEU A 349 1.12 7.59 -27.79
N SER A 350 0.35 8.67 -27.70
CA SER A 350 0.46 9.82 -28.59
C SER A 350 1.83 10.52 -28.44
N LEU A 351 2.24 10.78 -27.20
CA LEU A 351 3.55 11.38 -26.89
C LEU A 351 4.72 10.50 -27.36
N GLN A 352 4.66 9.21 -27.11
CA GLN A 352 5.67 8.24 -27.56
C GLN A 352 5.87 8.27 -29.09
N SER A 353 4.81 8.53 -29.86
CA SER A 353 4.90 8.62 -31.32
C SER A 353 5.66 9.87 -31.81
N LYS A 354 5.73 10.91 -30.98
CA LYS A 354 6.36 12.21 -31.27
C LYS A 354 7.75 12.34 -30.67
N LEU A 355 8.04 11.59 -29.62
CA LEU A 355 9.25 11.72 -28.80
C LEU A 355 10.11 10.45 -28.91
N PRO A 356 11.27 10.50 -29.60
CA PRO A 356 12.13 9.33 -29.78
C PRO A 356 12.79 8.87 -28.46
N ASN A 357 12.90 9.74 -27.48
CA ASN A 357 13.51 9.52 -26.17
C ASN A 357 12.51 9.14 -25.05
N MET A 358 11.26 8.84 -25.39
CA MET A 358 10.24 8.36 -24.45
C MET A 358 9.65 7.04 -24.94
N ARG A 359 9.56 6.04 -24.04
CA ARG A 359 8.90 4.75 -24.32
C ARG A 359 8.06 4.32 -23.15
N ALA A 360 6.94 3.67 -23.46
CA ALA A 360 5.99 3.17 -22.47
C ALA A 360 5.55 1.75 -22.78
N TYR A 361 5.40 0.95 -21.72
CA TYR A 361 4.68 -0.31 -21.72
C TYR A 361 3.36 -0.11 -20.95
N ILE A 362 2.23 -0.17 -21.66
CA ILE A 362 0.91 -0.05 -21.05
C ILE A 362 0.48 -1.44 -20.56
N GLY A 363 0.53 -1.64 -19.25
CA GLY A 363 0.23 -2.92 -18.63
C GLY A 363 0.98 -3.12 -17.32
N TYR A 364 1.09 -4.39 -16.92
CA TYR A 364 1.91 -4.84 -15.80
C TYR A 364 2.97 -5.86 -16.30
N ASP A 365 4.20 -5.65 -15.92
CA ASP A 365 5.33 -6.55 -16.19
C ASP A 365 6.32 -6.44 -15.02
N GLU A 366 6.39 -7.50 -14.20
CA GLU A 366 7.22 -7.53 -13.00
C GLU A 366 8.71 -7.42 -13.34
N SER A 367 9.19 -8.18 -14.33
CA SER A 367 10.60 -8.15 -14.70
C SER A 367 11.02 -6.81 -15.30
N LEU A 368 10.10 -6.12 -16.01
CA LEU A 368 10.35 -4.76 -16.49
C LEU A 368 10.35 -3.74 -15.34
N SER A 369 9.51 -3.93 -14.32
CA SER A 369 9.50 -3.09 -13.13
C SER A 369 10.87 -3.12 -12.42
N HIS A 370 11.43 -4.31 -12.16
CA HIS A 370 12.76 -4.47 -11.58
C HIS A 370 13.87 -3.87 -12.48
N LEU A 371 13.76 -4.06 -13.79
CA LEU A 371 14.73 -3.51 -14.73
C LEU A 371 14.66 -1.98 -14.80
N ILE A 372 13.49 -1.37 -14.68
CA ILE A 372 13.34 0.09 -14.61
C ILE A 372 14.00 0.63 -13.34
N GLU A 373 13.79 -0.01 -12.18
CA GLU A 373 14.46 0.39 -10.92
C GLU A 373 15.99 0.25 -11.04
N ALA A 374 16.46 -0.85 -11.63
CA ALA A 374 17.90 -1.10 -11.77
C ALA A 374 18.58 -0.27 -12.87
N GLY A 375 17.87 0.03 -13.96
CA GLY A 375 18.45 0.64 -15.16
C GLY A 375 18.26 2.15 -15.28
N SER A 376 17.39 2.76 -14.44
CA SER A 376 17.19 4.21 -14.46
C SER A 376 18.20 4.94 -13.59
N ASP A 377 18.52 6.18 -13.95
CA ASP A 377 19.31 7.10 -13.12
C ASP A 377 18.40 7.79 -12.09
N PHE A 378 17.17 8.09 -12.50
CA PHE A 378 16.15 8.73 -11.68
C PHE A 378 14.85 7.97 -11.70
N PHE A 379 14.06 8.11 -10.62
CA PHE A 379 12.71 7.60 -10.55
C PHE A 379 11.73 8.73 -10.19
N LEU A 380 10.72 8.96 -11.04
CA LEU A 380 9.83 10.13 -10.88
C LEU A 380 8.49 9.73 -10.27
N MET A 381 8.14 10.35 -9.13
CA MET A 381 6.86 10.17 -8.43
C MET A 381 6.21 11.52 -8.07
N PRO A 382 5.45 12.13 -8.97
CA PRO A 382 4.79 13.43 -8.73
C PRO A 382 3.43 13.27 -8.03
N SER A 383 3.29 12.31 -7.14
CA SER A 383 2.02 11.96 -6.50
C SER A 383 1.38 13.15 -5.77
N LYS A 384 0.07 13.34 -5.96
CA LYS A 384 -0.71 14.37 -5.24
C LYS A 384 -0.79 14.05 -3.75
N TYR A 385 -0.91 12.80 -3.41
CA TYR A 385 -0.71 12.25 -2.07
C TYR A 385 -0.20 10.82 -2.18
N GLU A 386 0.67 10.42 -1.25
CA GLU A 386 1.27 9.10 -1.23
C GLU A 386 1.37 8.60 0.21
N PRO A 387 0.42 7.76 0.67
CA PRO A 387 0.39 7.32 2.07
C PRO A 387 1.73 6.76 2.56
N CYS A 388 2.32 5.84 1.82
CA CYS A 388 3.65 5.32 2.06
C CYS A 388 4.54 5.49 0.82
N GLY A 389 4.11 4.91 -0.32
CA GLY A 389 4.98 4.67 -1.46
C GLY A 389 5.96 3.53 -1.16
N LEU A 390 6.21 2.71 -2.16
CA LEU A 390 7.23 1.65 -2.09
C LEU A 390 8.29 1.85 -3.17
N ASN A 391 7.90 2.37 -4.35
CA ASN A 391 8.81 2.50 -5.47
C ASN A 391 9.99 3.43 -5.18
N GLN A 392 9.81 4.54 -4.44
CA GLN A 392 10.93 5.39 -4.03
C GLN A 392 11.90 4.65 -3.11
N ILE A 393 11.41 3.71 -2.28
CA ILE A 393 12.27 2.89 -1.44
C ILE A 393 13.03 1.87 -2.30
N TYR A 394 12.34 1.22 -3.26
CA TYR A 394 12.99 0.34 -4.22
C TYR A 394 14.05 1.09 -5.02
N SER A 395 13.71 2.30 -5.51
CA SER A 395 14.65 3.16 -6.25
C SER A 395 15.90 3.46 -5.44
N GLU A 396 15.75 3.91 -4.19
CA GLU A 396 16.89 4.16 -3.31
C GLU A 396 17.76 2.92 -3.13
N MET A 397 17.16 1.74 -2.90
CA MET A 397 17.91 0.49 -2.78
C MET A 397 18.67 0.09 -4.05
N TYR A 398 18.10 0.42 -5.22
CA TYR A 398 18.75 0.14 -6.51
C TYR A 398 19.70 1.25 -6.97
N GLY A 399 19.98 2.24 -6.11
CA GLY A 399 20.85 3.37 -6.46
C GLY A 399 20.26 4.25 -7.58
N THR A 400 18.95 4.29 -7.68
CA THR A 400 18.20 5.16 -8.58
C THR A 400 17.66 6.33 -7.77
N ALA A 401 18.09 7.55 -8.08
CA ALA A 401 17.76 8.72 -7.29
C ALA A 401 16.28 9.12 -7.47
N PRO A 402 15.43 9.10 -6.41
CA PRO A 402 14.04 9.48 -6.55
C PRO A 402 13.88 11.00 -6.74
N ILE A 403 12.94 11.37 -7.63
CA ILE A 403 12.45 12.75 -7.79
C ILE A 403 10.99 12.74 -7.36
N VAL A 404 10.67 13.28 -6.20
CA VAL A 404 9.37 13.07 -5.57
C VAL A 404 8.73 14.38 -5.09
N ARG A 405 7.39 14.38 -5.01
CA ARG A 405 6.69 15.46 -4.30
C ARG A 405 6.77 15.24 -2.79
N ARG A 406 6.88 16.31 -2.03
CA ARG A 406 6.88 16.30 -0.55
C ARG A 406 5.50 15.97 -0.02
N THR A 407 5.18 14.68 0.13
CA THR A 407 3.92 14.20 0.69
C THR A 407 4.06 12.81 1.28
N GLY A 408 3.35 12.52 2.36
CA GLY A 408 3.27 11.24 3.03
C GLY A 408 4.60 10.52 3.17
N GLY A 409 4.64 9.24 2.80
CA GLY A 409 5.86 8.43 2.91
C GLY A 409 7.01 8.88 2.00
N LEU A 410 6.74 9.63 0.92
CA LEU A 410 7.81 10.19 0.09
C LEU A 410 8.63 11.21 0.89
N ALA A 411 7.96 12.04 1.69
CA ALA A 411 8.62 13.02 2.56
C ALA A 411 9.36 12.39 3.75
N ASP A 412 8.98 11.17 4.14
CA ASP A 412 9.60 10.44 5.26
C ASP A 412 10.79 9.56 4.83
N THR A 413 10.87 9.21 3.55
CA THR A 413 11.88 8.27 3.03
C THR A 413 12.96 8.96 2.22
N VAL A 414 12.63 9.99 1.43
CA VAL A 414 13.58 10.71 0.57
C VAL A 414 14.11 11.95 1.29
N GLU A 415 15.42 12.13 1.28
CA GLU A 415 16.09 13.32 1.77
C GLU A 415 16.48 14.19 0.58
N ASP A 416 15.99 15.46 0.57
CA ASP A 416 16.27 16.39 -0.53
C ASP A 416 17.77 16.73 -0.61
N PHE A 417 18.36 16.62 -1.77
CA PHE A 417 19.74 17.05 -1.99
C PHE A 417 19.87 18.57 -1.83
N ASP A 418 20.61 18.98 -0.81
CA ASP A 418 20.82 20.39 -0.43
C ASP A 418 22.07 21.04 -1.05
N GLY A 419 22.79 20.32 -1.89
CA GLY A 419 24.09 20.69 -2.45
C GLY A 419 25.27 20.01 -1.78
N THR A 420 25.06 19.32 -0.66
CA THR A 420 26.10 18.61 0.11
C THR A 420 25.71 17.17 0.42
N SER A 421 24.46 16.93 0.77
CA SER A 421 23.92 15.62 1.17
C SER A 421 22.48 15.47 0.73
N GLY A 422 22.02 14.23 0.69
CA GLY A 422 20.65 13.86 0.32
C GLY A 422 20.61 12.48 -0.33
N SER A 423 19.40 11.94 -0.53
CA SER A 423 19.18 10.65 -1.21
C SER A 423 18.32 10.78 -2.47
N GLY A 424 17.86 11.99 -2.79
CA GLY A 424 17.00 12.26 -3.94
C GLY A 424 16.68 13.75 -4.08
N PHE A 425 15.62 14.05 -4.82
CA PHE A 425 15.20 15.41 -5.12
C PHE A 425 13.73 15.59 -4.77
N ILE A 426 13.42 16.63 -3.97
CA ILE A 426 12.07 16.91 -3.51
C ILE A 426 11.56 18.22 -4.08
N PHE A 427 10.28 18.25 -4.48
CA PHE A 427 9.54 19.46 -4.82
C PHE A 427 8.23 19.52 -4.03
N ASN A 428 7.62 20.70 -3.90
CA ASN A 428 6.48 20.92 -3.00
C ASN A 428 5.14 20.99 -3.74
N GLU A 429 5.06 21.81 -4.79
CA GLU A 429 3.80 22.10 -5.47
C GLU A 429 3.41 20.96 -6.43
N SER A 430 2.12 20.62 -6.48
CA SER A 430 1.57 19.68 -7.47
C SER A 430 1.27 20.41 -8.78
N THR A 431 2.33 20.83 -9.47
CA THR A 431 2.24 21.55 -10.75
C THR A 431 3.25 21.02 -11.76
N PRO A 432 2.95 21.10 -13.07
CA PRO A 432 3.88 20.71 -14.13
C PRO A 432 5.22 21.44 -14.06
N ASP A 433 5.22 22.74 -13.70
CA ASP A 433 6.45 23.53 -13.59
C ASP A 433 7.34 23.09 -12.44
N ALA A 434 6.74 22.69 -11.30
CA ALA A 434 7.49 22.18 -10.16
C ALA A 434 8.17 20.85 -10.50
N VAL A 435 7.44 19.93 -11.20
CA VAL A 435 7.99 18.67 -11.69
C VAL A 435 9.14 18.93 -12.66
N PHE A 436 8.93 19.79 -13.68
CA PHE A 436 9.95 20.14 -14.65
C PHE A 436 11.21 20.71 -14.00
N SER A 437 11.04 21.63 -13.05
CA SER A 437 12.16 22.28 -12.35
C SER A 437 12.95 21.28 -11.49
N ALA A 438 12.26 20.35 -10.81
CA ALA A 438 12.91 19.31 -10.02
C ALA A 438 13.71 18.35 -10.90
N VAL A 439 13.14 17.90 -12.03
CA VAL A 439 13.86 17.06 -13.01
C VAL A 439 15.08 17.80 -13.58
N LYS A 440 14.92 19.07 -13.95
CA LYS A 440 16.03 19.89 -14.45
C LYS A 440 17.16 20.02 -13.43
N ARG A 441 16.82 20.27 -12.14
CA ARG A 441 17.79 20.30 -11.03
C ARG A 441 18.52 18.97 -10.90
N ALA A 442 17.81 17.86 -10.89
CA ALA A 442 18.36 16.51 -10.75
C ALA A 442 19.34 16.17 -11.89
N VAL A 443 18.92 16.41 -13.14
CA VAL A 443 19.75 16.19 -14.34
C VAL A 443 20.98 17.09 -14.34
N THR A 444 20.85 18.34 -13.87
CA THR A 444 22.00 19.25 -13.75
C THR A 444 23.05 18.70 -12.80
N VAL A 445 22.67 18.17 -11.63
CA VAL A 445 23.60 17.55 -10.67
C VAL A 445 24.25 16.31 -11.31
N CYS A 446 23.47 15.42 -11.91
CA CYS A 446 23.97 14.19 -12.53
C CYS A 446 25.04 14.48 -13.62
N ARG A 447 24.87 15.54 -14.42
CA ARG A 447 25.76 15.85 -15.54
C ARG A 447 26.98 16.68 -15.16
N HIS A 448 26.90 17.49 -14.12
CA HIS A 448 27.96 18.46 -13.79
C HIS A 448 28.67 18.15 -12.49
N ASP A 449 28.15 17.20 -11.67
CA ASP A 449 28.78 16.78 -10.44
C ASP A 449 28.58 15.27 -10.20
N GLU A 450 29.34 14.46 -10.95
CA GLU A 450 29.29 12.99 -10.86
C GLU A 450 29.55 12.48 -9.43
N LYS A 451 30.39 13.19 -8.65
CA LYS A 451 30.69 12.78 -7.26
C LYS A 451 29.49 13.00 -6.35
N ALA A 452 28.81 14.14 -6.49
CA ALA A 452 27.61 14.41 -5.73
C ALA A 452 26.48 13.43 -6.13
N PHE A 453 26.35 13.13 -7.42
CA PHE A 453 25.34 12.17 -7.87
C PHE A 453 25.61 10.76 -7.35
N ALA A 454 26.85 10.26 -7.41
CA ALA A 454 27.22 8.99 -6.81
C ALA A 454 26.95 8.95 -5.29
N ALA A 455 27.23 10.05 -4.57
CA ALA A 455 26.96 10.15 -3.15
C ALA A 455 25.46 10.08 -2.83
N ILE A 456 24.59 10.67 -3.67
CA ILE A 456 23.11 10.56 -3.56
C ILE A 456 22.68 9.11 -3.71
N GLN A 457 23.18 8.41 -4.73
CA GLN A 457 22.86 7.01 -4.98
C GLN A 457 23.31 6.11 -3.80
N GLU A 458 24.55 6.26 -3.34
CA GLU A 458 25.07 5.51 -2.19
C GLU A 458 24.29 5.81 -0.90
N ALA A 459 23.91 7.08 -0.67
CA ALA A 459 23.14 7.46 0.51
C ALA A 459 21.76 6.74 0.53
N GLY A 460 21.09 6.63 -0.62
CA GLY A 460 19.86 5.86 -0.76
C GLY A 460 20.07 4.38 -0.44
N MET A 461 21.09 3.76 -1.07
CA MET A 461 21.38 2.32 -0.91
C MET A 461 21.76 1.91 0.52
N ARG A 462 22.28 2.83 1.33
CA ARG A 462 22.65 2.56 2.72
C ARG A 462 21.50 2.70 3.71
N LYS A 463 20.34 3.17 3.30
CA LYS A 463 19.18 3.28 4.19
C LYS A 463 18.65 1.89 4.56
N ASN A 464 18.18 1.78 5.81
CA ASN A 464 17.56 0.55 6.31
C ASN A 464 16.02 0.69 6.27
N PHE A 465 15.39 -0.01 5.35
CA PHE A 465 13.94 -0.12 5.20
C PHE A 465 13.42 -1.52 5.54
N SER A 466 14.15 -2.29 6.35
CA SER A 466 13.71 -3.63 6.75
C SER A 466 12.41 -3.60 7.56
N TRP A 467 11.64 -4.67 7.45
CA TRP A 467 10.44 -4.88 8.24
C TRP A 467 10.70 -4.99 9.75
N ASP A 468 11.92 -5.32 10.17
CA ASP A 468 12.26 -5.44 11.60
C ASP A 468 12.05 -4.13 12.35
N LYS A 469 12.46 -3.01 11.77
CA LYS A 469 12.23 -1.66 12.33
C LYS A 469 10.73 -1.33 12.41
N SER A 470 9.97 -1.63 11.37
CA SER A 470 8.54 -1.39 11.32
C SER A 470 7.79 -2.30 12.31
N ALA A 471 8.16 -3.57 12.42
CA ALA A 471 7.56 -4.52 13.35
C ALA A 471 7.72 -4.08 14.81
N GLU A 472 8.90 -3.56 15.21
CA GLU A 472 9.12 -3.01 16.56
C GLU A 472 8.20 -1.80 16.84
N ALA A 473 7.98 -0.92 15.85
CA ALA A 473 7.06 0.20 15.98
C ALA A 473 5.59 -0.29 16.13
N TYR A 474 5.19 -1.34 15.39
CA TYR A 474 3.88 -1.97 15.56
C TYR A 474 3.73 -2.62 16.93
N LEU A 475 4.76 -3.30 17.45
CA LEU A 475 4.74 -3.85 18.82
C LEU A 475 4.56 -2.77 19.88
N SER A 476 5.17 -1.61 19.69
CA SER A 476 4.94 -0.44 20.56
C SER A 476 3.49 0.02 20.52
N ALA A 477 2.89 0.10 19.32
CA ALA A 477 1.47 0.46 19.15
C ALA A 477 0.53 -0.58 19.78
N TYR A 478 0.82 -1.88 19.66
CA TYR A 478 0.04 -2.95 20.29
C TYR A 478 0.08 -2.88 21.81
N ARG A 479 1.26 -2.66 22.41
CA ARG A 479 1.40 -2.45 23.86
C ARG A 479 0.61 -1.23 24.34
N ALA A 480 0.60 -0.16 23.54
CA ALA A 480 -0.19 1.03 23.85
C ALA A 480 -1.71 0.76 23.77
N ALA A 481 -2.16 -0.03 22.79
CA ALA A 481 -3.55 -0.44 22.65
C ALA A 481 -4.01 -1.29 23.88
N LEU A 482 -3.19 -2.26 24.29
CA LEU A 482 -3.48 -3.09 25.48
C LEU A 482 -3.61 -2.26 26.75
N LYS A 483 -2.71 -1.30 26.99
CA LYS A 483 -2.79 -0.39 28.16
C LYS A 483 -4.05 0.46 28.19
N ARG A 484 -4.73 0.68 27.06
CA ARG A 484 -5.98 1.46 27.02
C ARG A 484 -7.19 0.68 27.49
N ILE A 485 -7.20 -0.62 27.26
CA ILE A 485 -8.32 -1.49 27.70
C ILE A 485 -8.20 -1.92 29.17
N GLU A 486 -7.02 -1.76 29.78
CA GLU A 486 -6.78 -2.02 31.20
C GLU A 486 -7.28 -0.87 32.10
N ARG A 487 -7.59 0.30 31.52
CA ARG A 487 -8.11 1.50 32.22
C ARG A 487 -9.63 1.50 32.25
#